data_5a0454336288ba6bdbc095eccf191b20
#
_entry.id   5a0454336288ba6bdbc095eccf191b20
#
_cell.length_a   1.000
_cell.length_b   1.000
_cell.length_c   1.000
_cell.angle_alpha   90.00
_cell.angle_beta   90.00
_cell.angle_gamma   90.00
#
_symmetry.space_group_name_H-M   'P 1'
#
loop_
_entity.id
_entity.type
_entity.pdbx_description
1 polymer ?
#
loop_
_entity_poly.entity_id
_entity_poly.type
_entity_poly.pdbx_seq_one_letter_code
_entity_poly.pdbx_strand_id
1 'polypeptide(L)'
;MENWKEEKVTPHKKSLWQRLAALAAAATLVLSLAGCSGLPSVPGGSADVVPNPSSAAAAVDTVDAPLEVHFIDVGQALSVLVECDGQFMLYDGGNVDDGSLVVSYLQSQGVEQLEYVFCSHAHEDHVGGLAAALAYFPACHVYSPVTEASTKCFKDFVKYTQQQNLQVEVPAAGTQWALGSATVTMLGPVAQYDDTNDTSIVLRID
;
A
#
# COMPACT_ATOMS: atom_id res chain seq x y z
N MET A 1 -2.02 -47.50 -31.47
CA MET A 1 -3.15 -46.60 -31.77
C MET A 1 -3.84 -46.32 -30.46
N GLU A 2 -3.43 -45.26 -29.77
CA GLU A 2 -4.04 -44.85 -28.49
C GLU A 2 -5.06 -43.76 -28.75
N ASN A 3 -6.27 -44.01 -28.27
CA ASN A 3 -7.43 -43.15 -28.38
C ASN A 3 -7.30 -41.97 -27.38
N TRP A 4 -7.08 -40.80 -27.89
CA TRP A 4 -7.25 -39.53 -27.14
C TRP A 4 -8.72 -39.19 -27.05
N LYS A 5 -9.29 -39.23 -25.84
CA LYS A 5 -10.65 -38.72 -25.58
C LYS A 5 -10.55 -37.21 -25.34
N GLU A 6 -11.21 -36.44 -26.19
CA GLU A 6 -11.40 -34.99 -25.98
C GLU A 6 -12.29 -34.76 -24.75
N GLU A 7 -11.70 -34.15 -23.74
CA GLU A 7 -12.41 -33.70 -22.54
C GLU A 7 -13.06 -32.33 -22.83
N LYS A 8 -14.39 -32.30 -22.84
CA LYS A 8 -15.18 -31.09 -23.09
C LYS A 8 -15.03 -30.13 -21.91
N VAL A 9 -14.37 -29.00 -22.17
CA VAL A 9 -14.28 -27.87 -21.21
C VAL A 9 -15.68 -27.24 -21.08
N THR A 10 -16.28 -27.37 -19.92
CA THR A 10 -17.54 -26.70 -19.59
C THR A 10 -17.26 -25.23 -19.22
N PRO A 11 -18.07 -24.26 -19.71
CA PRO A 11 -17.84 -22.85 -19.40
C PRO A 11 -18.15 -22.56 -17.92
N HIS A 12 -17.18 -21.97 -17.22
CA HIS A 12 -17.34 -21.50 -15.86
C HIS A 12 -18.47 -20.48 -15.72
N LYS A 13 -19.48 -20.81 -14.89
CA LYS A 13 -20.56 -19.89 -14.51
C LYS A 13 -19.94 -18.72 -13.74
N LYS A 14 -20.05 -17.50 -14.27
CA LYS A 14 -19.65 -16.27 -13.57
C LYS A 14 -20.35 -16.19 -12.21
N SER A 15 -19.59 -15.87 -11.16
CA SER A 15 -20.08 -15.78 -9.80
C SER A 15 -21.15 -14.69 -9.65
N LEU A 16 -22.01 -14.84 -8.65
CA LEU A 16 -23.11 -13.90 -8.37
C LEU A 16 -22.64 -12.45 -8.20
N TRP A 17 -21.42 -12.26 -7.70
CA TRP A 17 -20.79 -10.95 -7.51
C TRP A 17 -20.46 -10.22 -8.82
N GLN A 18 -20.11 -10.95 -9.87
CA GLN A 18 -19.84 -10.35 -11.20
C GLN A 18 -21.11 -9.88 -11.92
N ARG A 19 -22.31 -10.30 -11.46
CA ARG A 19 -23.60 -9.87 -12.01
C ARG A 19 -24.16 -8.62 -11.31
N LEU A 20 -23.71 -8.31 -10.09
CA LEU A 20 -24.17 -7.14 -9.34
C LEU A 20 -23.39 -5.85 -9.69
N ALA A 21 -22.17 -5.95 -10.19
CA ALA A 21 -21.37 -4.80 -10.60
C ALA A 21 -21.85 -4.11 -11.91
N ALA A 22 -22.72 -4.76 -12.70
CA ALA A 22 -23.19 -4.23 -13.96
C ALA A 22 -24.49 -3.40 -13.87
N LEU A 23 -25.09 -3.24 -12.67
CA LEU A 23 -26.37 -2.55 -12.48
C LEU A 23 -26.28 -1.19 -11.76
N ALA A 24 -25.08 -0.77 -11.35
CA ALA A 24 -24.88 0.50 -10.62
C ALA A 24 -24.50 1.71 -11.50
N ALA A 25 -24.38 1.57 -12.81
CA ALA A 25 -23.88 2.64 -13.69
C ALA A 25 -24.98 3.39 -14.49
N ALA A 26 -26.27 3.30 -14.13
CA ALA A 26 -27.36 3.87 -14.94
C ALA A 26 -28.38 4.72 -14.18
N ALA A 27 -27.99 5.44 -13.13
CA ALA A 27 -28.95 6.31 -12.44
C ALA A 27 -28.30 7.57 -11.83
N THR A 28 -27.70 8.45 -12.64
CA THR A 28 -27.47 9.86 -12.26
C THR A 28 -27.37 10.73 -13.51
N LEU A 29 -28.50 11.06 -14.08
CA LEU A 29 -28.64 12.26 -14.92
C LEU A 29 -30.09 12.70 -14.85
N VAL A 30 -30.34 13.91 -14.43
CA VAL A 30 -31.48 14.80 -14.50
C VAL A 30 -31.83 15.38 -13.12
N LEU A 31 -31.39 16.59 -12.84
CA LEU A 31 -32.27 17.73 -12.50
C LEU A 31 -31.44 18.96 -12.23
N SER A 32 -31.34 19.84 -13.21
CA SER A 32 -31.02 21.23 -13.02
C SER A 32 -31.95 22.00 -13.96
N LEU A 33 -32.83 22.85 -13.40
CA LEU A 33 -33.25 24.10 -14.01
C LEU A 33 -34.43 24.72 -13.24
N ALA A 34 -34.33 26.04 -13.11
CA ALA A 34 -35.37 27.01 -12.74
C ALA A 34 -35.42 27.36 -11.25
N GLY A 35 -35.27 28.62 -10.86
CA GLY A 35 -35.89 29.80 -11.38
C GLY A 35 -35.41 31.09 -10.71
N CYS A 36 -35.50 32.13 -11.49
CA CYS A 36 -35.23 33.52 -11.21
C CYS A 36 -36.26 34.22 -10.32
N SER A 37 -35.80 35.33 -9.79
CA SER A 37 -36.50 36.62 -9.61
C SER A 37 -36.83 37.04 -8.18
N GLY A 38 -36.43 38.30 -7.90
CA GLY A 38 -37.07 39.15 -6.92
C GLY A 38 -36.11 39.96 -6.04
N LEU A 39 -35.62 41.10 -6.57
CA LEU A 39 -35.17 42.24 -5.74
C LEU A 39 -36.37 43.00 -5.18
N PRO A 40 -36.25 43.60 -4.01
CA PRO A 40 -36.47 45.04 -3.94
C PRO A 40 -35.34 45.82 -3.24
N SER A 41 -35.08 46.98 -3.76
CA SER A 41 -34.22 48.06 -3.27
C SER A 41 -34.83 48.74 -2.05
N VAL A 42 -34.01 49.10 -1.06
CA VAL A 42 -34.30 50.16 -0.07
C VAL A 42 -33.01 50.94 0.23
N PRO A 43 -33.10 52.25 0.46
CA PRO A 43 -31.99 53.18 0.31
C PRO A 43 -31.30 53.57 1.62
N GLY A 44 -30.04 53.97 1.49
CA GLY A 44 -29.41 55.06 2.23
C GLY A 44 -29.03 54.78 3.69
N GLY A 45 -27.72 54.72 3.93
CA GLY A 45 -27.11 54.87 5.23
C GLY A 45 -25.60 54.91 5.09
N SER A 46 -25.01 56.11 5.15
CA SER A 46 -23.58 56.33 5.31
C SER A 46 -23.15 55.77 6.64
N ALA A 47 -22.16 54.91 6.65
CA ALA A 47 -21.39 54.58 7.84
C ALA A 47 -20.01 54.06 7.45
N ASP A 48 -19.03 54.78 7.84
CA ASP A 48 -17.67 54.52 8.22
C ASP A 48 -16.95 53.29 7.59
N VAL A 49 -15.97 53.64 6.77
CA VAL A 49 -14.93 52.77 6.29
C VAL A 49 -14.07 52.30 7.49
N VAL A 50 -14.33 51.10 7.98
CA VAL A 50 -13.42 50.38 8.85
C VAL A 50 -12.36 49.73 7.94
N PRO A 51 -11.06 49.97 8.14
CA PRO A 51 -10.04 49.30 7.35
C PRO A 51 -10.10 47.80 7.63
N ASN A 52 -10.30 47.03 6.57
CA ASN A 52 -10.20 45.59 6.56
C ASN A 52 -8.80 45.18 7.06
N PRO A 53 -8.66 44.42 8.15
CA PRO A 53 -7.36 43.88 8.52
C PRO A 53 -6.92 42.94 7.40
N SER A 54 -5.77 43.30 6.84
CA SER A 54 -4.97 42.48 5.96
C SER A 54 -5.21 40.99 6.23
N SER A 55 -5.60 40.24 5.19
CA SER A 55 -5.57 38.79 5.24
C SER A 55 -4.10 38.40 5.39
N ALA A 56 -3.66 38.30 6.61
CA ALA A 56 -2.51 37.45 6.91
C ALA A 56 -2.93 36.05 6.44
N ALA A 57 -2.35 35.60 5.33
CA ALA A 57 -2.36 34.21 5.00
C ALA A 57 -1.84 33.49 6.27
N ALA A 58 -2.74 32.76 6.92
CA ALA A 58 -2.35 31.85 7.95
C ALA A 58 -1.28 30.96 7.30
N ALA A 59 -0.04 31.09 7.79
CA ALA A 59 0.94 30.05 7.54
C ALA A 59 0.27 28.79 8.05
N VAL A 60 -0.04 27.89 7.12
CA VAL A 60 -0.35 26.51 7.47
C VAL A 60 0.94 26.06 8.11
N ASP A 61 0.97 25.95 9.44
CA ASP A 61 1.96 25.15 10.12
C ASP A 61 1.84 23.78 9.47
N THR A 62 2.74 23.48 8.56
CA THR A 62 3.00 22.10 8.15
C THR A 62 3.60 21.48 9.40
N VAL A 63 2.73 20.97 10.27
CA VAL A 63 3.14 19.98 11.26
C VAL A 63 3.68 18.86 10.39
N ASP A 64 5.01 18.66 10.38
CA ASP A 64 5.60 17.49 9.77
C ASP A 64 4.83 16.30 10.33
N ALA A 65 4.16 15.54 9.47
CA ALA A 65 3.46 14.36 9.92
C ALA A 65 4.52 13.46 10.58
N PRO A 66 4.26 12.97 11.79
CA PRO A 66 5.27 12.20 12.50
C PRO A 66 5.61 10.96 11.68
N LEU A 67 6.88 10.60 11.61
CA LEU A 67 7.33 9.30 11.19
C LEU A 67 6.89 8.29 12.26
N GLU A 68 6.04 7.36 11.92
CA GLU A 68 5.58 6.31 12.82
C GLU A 68 6.15 4.95 12.41
N VAL A 69 6.65 4.20 13.40
CA VAL A 69 7.20 2.86 13.21
C VAL A 69 6.48 1.90 14.14
N HIS A 70 5.73 0.97 13.57
CA HIS A 70 4.91 0.00 14.27
C HIS A 70 5.57 -1.38 14.22
N PHE A 71 6.01 -1.89 15.36
CA PHE A 71 6.43 -3.28 15.48
C PHE A 71 5.19 -4.14 15.78
N ILE A 72 4.77 -4.93 14.78
CA ILE A 72 3.59 -5.79 14.89
C ILE A 72 3.99 -7.02 15.70
N ASP A 73 3.23 -7.33 16.76
CA ASP A 73 3.50 -8.52 17.58
C ASP A 73 3.10 -9.80 16.84
N VAL A 74 4.06 -10.38 16.18
CA VAL A 74 3.99 -11.66 15.43
C VAL A 74 4.78 -12.77 16.14
N GLY A 75 5.06 -12.63 17.46
CA GLY A 75 5.79 -13.61 18.25
C GLY A 75 7.25 -13.75 17.82
N GLN A 76 7.71 -14.99 17.59
CA GLN A 76 9.08 -15.25 17.12
C GLN A 76 9.18 -15.05 15.60
N ALA A 77 9.02 -13.81 15.15
CA ALA A 77 9.05 -13.41 13.75
C ALA A 77 9.25 -11.90 13.66
N LEU A 78 9.26 -11.33 12.46
CA LEU A 78 9.35 -9.88 12.27
C LEU A 78 8.25 -9.38 11.31
N SER A 79 7.59 -8.30 11.70
CA SER A 79 6.74 -7.50 10.80
C SER A 79 6.71 -6.06 11.30
N VAL A 80 7.05 -5.11 10.44
CA VAL A 80 7.13 -3.69 10.79
C VAL A 80 6.38 -2.89 9.72
N LEU A 81 5.42 -2.06 10.17
CA LEU A 81 4.80 -1.04 9.35
C LEU A 81 5.46 0.30 9.64
N VAL A 82 5.82 1.03 8.60
CA VAL A 82 6.31 2.41 8.69
C VAL A 82 5.34 3.32 7.96
N GLU A 83 4.96 4.40 8.61
CA GLU A 83 4.12 5.44 8.04
C GLU A 83 4.84 6.79 8.08
N CYS A 84 4.74 7.55 6.99
CA CYS A 84 5.14 8.94 6.92
C CYS A 84 4.27 9.68 5.91
N ASP A 85 3.64 10.78 6.34
CA ASP A 85 2.75 11.62 5.50
C ASP A 85 1.65 10.82 4.78
N GLY A 86 1.10 9.78 5.41
CA GLY A 86 0.07 8.92 4.84
C GLY A 86 0.57 7.94 3.78
N GLN A 87 1.89 7.79 3.63
CA GLN A 87 2.52 6.74 2.83
C GLN A 87 2.99 5.60 3.73
N PHE A 88 2.83 4.38 3.25
CA PHE A 88 3.06 3.18 4.05
C PHE A 88 4.11 2.27 3.44
N MET A 89 4.99 1.74 4.27
CA MET A 89 5.97 0.73 3.93
C MET A 89 5.84 -0.46 4.87
N LEU A 90 5.72 -1.66 4.33
CA LEU A 90 5.75 -2.90 5.10
C LEU A 90 7.13 -3.56 4.97
N TYR A 91 7.76 -3.84 6.10
CA TYR A 91 9.03 -4.54 6.17
C TYR A 91 8.82 -5.86 6.93
N ASP A 92 8.92 -6.98 6.22
CA ASP A 92 8.60 -8.34 6.65
C ASP A 92 7.12 -8.54 7.04
N GLY A 93 6.69 -9.78 7.08
CA GLY A 93 5.28 -10.12 7.28
C GLY A 93 5.04 -11.19 8.36
N GLY A 94 6.06 -11.55 9.14
CA GLY A 94 5.94 -12.65 10.09
C GLY A 94 5.91 -14.03 9.40
N ASN A 95 5.45 -15.04 10.15
CA ASN A 95 5.21 -16.38 9.63
C ASN A 95 3.99 -16.42 8.67
N VAL A 96 3.81 -17.52 7.98
CA VAL A 96 2.63 -17.73 7.12
C VAL A 96 1.32 -17.60 7.92
N ASP A 97 1.28 -18.12 9.13
CA ASP A 97 0.10 -18.09 9.99
C ASP A 97 -0.22 -16.68 10.54
N ASP A 98 0.77 -15.77 10.55
CA ASP A 98 0.61 -14.38 10.98
C ASP A 98 -0.04 -13.48 9.91
N GLY A 99 -0.14 -13.96 8.68
CA GLY A 99 -0.63 -13.15 7.56
C GLY A 99 -1.99 -12.49 7.79
N SER A 100 -2.93 -13.17 8.47
CA SER A 100 -4.24 -12.59 8.79
C SER A 100 -4.15 -11.50 9.85
N LEU A 101 -3.25 -11.64 10.83
CA LEU A 101 -2.99 -10.64 11.87
C LEU A 101 -2.37 -9.40 11.24
N VAL A 102 -1.34 -9.58 10.41
CA VAL A 102 -0.68 -8.47 9.69
C VAL A 102 -1.69 -7.71 8.84
N VAL A 103 -2.50 -8.40 8.01
CA VAL A 103 -3.55 -7.75 7.20
C VAL A 103 -4.53 -6.97 8.07
N SER A 104 -5.01 -7.55 9.18
CA SER A 104 -5.94 -6.88 10.09
C SER A 104 -5.31 -5.64 10.74
N TYR A 105 -4.03 -5.72 11.09
CA TYR A 105 -3.30 -4.60 11.65
C TYR A 105 -3.18 -3.45 10.63
N LEU A 106 -2.73 -3.74 9.42
CA LEU A 106 -2.64 -2.78 8.32
C LEU A 106 -3.98 -2.09 8.05
N GLN A 107 -5.09 -2.85 8.05
CA GLN A 107 -6.44 -2.29 7.94
C GLN A 107 -6.76 -1.33 9.07
N SER A 108 -6.40 -1.67 10.32
CA SER A 108 -6.66 -0.83 11.49
C SER A 108 -5.89 0.49 11.47
N GLN A 109 -4.75 0.52 10.77
CA GLN A 109 -3.94 1.73 10.54
C GLN A 109 -4.40 2.51 9.29
N GLY A 110 -5.46 2.07 8.61
CA GLY A 110 -6.01 2.78 7.45
C GLY A 110 -5.18 2.63 6.18
N VAL A 111 -4.33 1.60 6.10
CA VAL A 111 -3.54 1.33 4.88
C VAL A 111 -4.49 1.01 3.73
N GLU A 112 -4.42 1.79 2.66
CA GLU A 112 -5.12 1.53 1.41
C GLU A 112 -4.16 0.99 0.33
N GLN A 113 -2.88 1.37 0.40
CA GLN A 113 -1.82 0.98 -0.52
C GLN A 113 -0.47 0.96 0.23
N LEU A 114 0.41 0.07 -0.16
CA LEU A 114 1.79 0.01 0.29
C LEU A 114 2.70 0.62 -0.77
N GLU A 115 3.40 1.71 -0.44
CA GLU A 115 4.39 2.29 -1.35
C GLU A 115 5.55 1.31 -1.57
N TYR A 116 6.01 0.71 -0.48
CA TYR A 116 7.07 -0.29 -0.51
C TYR A 116 6.71 -1.52 0.32
N VAL A 117 7.08 -2.69 -0.21
CA VAL A 117 7.10 -3.96 0.53
C VAL A 117 8.52 -4.49 0.48
N PHE A 118 9.13 -4.67 1.64
CA PHE A 118 10.45 -5.26 1.79
C PHE A 118 10.35 -6.63 2.44
N CYS A 119 10.99 -7.61 1.82
CA CYS A 119 11.35 -8.88 2.45
C CYS A 119 12.82 -8.78 2.84
N SER A 120 13.13 -8.80 4.14
CA SER A 120 14.52 -8.70 4.61
C SER A 120 15.37 -9.85 4.09
N HIS A 121 14.86 -11.07 4.22
CA HIS A 121 15.45 -12.28 3.68
C HIS A 121 14.41 -13.43 3.56
N ALA A 122 14.80 -14.56 2.96
CA ALA A 122 13.86 -15.57 2.49
C ALA A 122 13.43 -16.62 3.55
N HIS A 123 13.64 -16.39 4.86
CA HIS A 123 13.12 -17.27 5.91
C HIS A 123 11.63 -17.03 6.15
N GLU A 124 10.92 -18.08 6.58
CA GLU A 124 9.46 -18.06 6.73
C GLU A 124 8.98 -17.04 7.74
N ASP A 125 9.65 -16.89 8.88
CA ASP A 125 9.36 -15.95 9.95
C ASP A 125 9.56 -14.46 9.57
N HIS A 126 9.92 -14.21 8.31
CA HIS A 126 10.04 -12.89 7.69
C HIS A 126 9.16 -12.74 6.45
N VAL A 127 9.28 -13.65 5.48
CA VAL A 127 8.55 -13.57 4.21
C VAL A 127 7.11 -14.12 4.31
N GLY A 128 6.81 -14.93 5.33
CA GLY A 128 5.62 -15.78 5.37
C GLY A 128 4.30 -15.05 5.16
N GLY A 129 4.06 -13.98 5.92
CA GLY A 129 2.81 -13.21 5.86
C GLY A 129 2.75 -12.19 4.73
N LEU A 130 3.88 -11.88 4.03
CA LEU A 130 3.90 -10.90 2.94
C LEU A 130 2.97 -11.30 1.78
N ALA A 131 2.82 -12.61 1.51
CA ALA A 131 1.90 -13.09 0.50
C ALA A 131 0.44 -12.71 0.81
N ALA A 132 0.03 -12.73 2.08
CA ALA A 132 -1.31 -12.30 2.51
C ALA A 132 -1.47 -10.78 2.37
N ALA A 133 -0.47 -9.99 2.77
CA ALA A 133 -0.48 -8.55 2.60
C ALA A 133 -0.61 -8.15 1.13
N LEU A 134 0.19 -8.74 0.23
CA LEU A 134 0.14 -8.51 -1.21
C LEU A 134 -1.15 -9.04 -1.87
N ALA A 135 -1.80 -10.04 -1.30
CA ALA A 135 -3.10 -10.50 -1.77
C ALA A 135 -4.22 -9.52 -1.46
N TYR A 136 -4.05 -8.68 -0.44
CA TYR A 136 -5.07 -7.80 0.08
C TYR A 136 -4.85 -6.32 -0.30
N PHE A 137 -3.62 -5.83 -0.23
CA PHE A 137 -3.27 -4.43 -0.50
C PHE A 137 -2.52 -4.29 -1.83
N PRO A 138 -2.85 -3.26 -2.63
CA PRO A 138 -2.00 -2.85 -3.73
C PRO A 138 -0.61 -2.45 -3.22
N ALA A 139 0.44 -2.80 -3.96
CA ALA A 139 1.79 -2.34 -3.72
C ALA A 139 2.33 -1.58 -4.94
N CYS A 140 3.24 -0.62 -4.71
CA CYS A 140 3.95 0.06 -5.80
C CYS A 140 5.26 -0.65 -6.12
N HIS A 141 6.02 -1.03 -5.10
CA HIS A 141 7.33 -1.66 -5.24
C HIS A 141 7.51 -2.80 -4.25
N VAL A 142 8.18 -3.86 -4.70
CA VAL A 142 8.44 -5.06 -3.87
C VAL A 142 9.91 -5.42 -3.96
N TYR A 143 10.58 -5.45 -2.82
CA TYR A 143 12.02 -5.67 -2.71
C TYR A 143 12.35 -6.91 -1.89
N SER A 144 13.42 -7.59 -2.27
CA SER A 144 14.01 -8.71 -1.53
C SER A 144 15.49 -8.85 -1.93
N PRO A 145 16.36 -9.43 -1.10
CA PRO A 145 17.76 -9.66 -1.48
C PRO A 145 17.91 -10.72 -2.58
N VAL A 146 16.88 -11.51 -2.84
CA VAL A 146 16.85 -12.55 -3.88
C VAL A 146 15.51 -12.52 -4.61
N THR A 147 15.50 -12.99 -5.87
CA THR A 147 14.27 -13.12 -6.67
C THR A 147 13.67 -14.53 -6.63
N GLU A 148 14.41 -15.50 -6.11
CA GLU A 148 14.02 -16.91 -6.06
C GLU A 148 14.47 -17.56 -4.76
N ALA A 149 13.61 -18.41 -4.18
CA ALA A 149 13.94 -19.32 -3.10
C ALA A 149 13.10 -20.60 -3.21
N SER A 150 13.57 -21.68 -2.59
CA SER A 150 12.94 -23.01 -2.73
C SER A 150 11.67 -23.16 -1.89
N THR A 151 11.51 -22.35 -0.83
CA THR A 151 10.39 -22.44 0.13
C THR A 151 9.06 -22.09 -0.51
N LYS A 152 7.97 -22.67 0.02
CA LYS A 152 6.63 -22.39 -0.47
C LYS A 152 6.21 -20.94 -0.18
N CYS A 153 6.51 -20.43 1.02
CA CYS A 153 6.19 -19.06 1.43
C CYS A 153 6.82 -18.02 0.50
N PHE A 154 8.09 -18.19 0.12
CA PHE A 154 8.75 -17.29 -0.83
C PHE A 154 8.14 -17.37 -2.24
N LYS A 155 7.80 -18.59 -2.70
CA LYS A 155 7.10 -18.75 -3.99
C LYS A 155 5.72 -18.10 -4.00
N ASP A 156 4.99 -18.19 -2.89
CA ASP A 156 3.70 -17.50 -2.74
C ASP A 156 3.90 -15.97 -2.71
N PHE A 157 4.91 -15.44 -2.03
CA PHE A 157 5.29 -14.02 -2.07
C PHE A 157 5.54 -13.53 -3.51
N VAL A 158 6.40 -14.22 -4.28
CA VAL A 158 6.65 -13.89 -5.70
C VAL A 158 5.38 -13.98 -6.53
N LYS A 159 4.55 -15.01 -6.33
CA LYS A 159 3.28 -15.18 -7.05
C LYS A 159 2.33 -14.02 -6.83
N TYR A 160 2.13 -13.55 -5.59
CA TYR A 160 1.21 -12.46 -5.32
C TYR A 160 1.77 -11.10 -5.78
N THR A 161 3.09 -10.92 -5.76
CA THR A 161 3.76 -9.79 -6.43
C THR A 161 3.42 -9.76 -7.93
N GLN A 162 3.58 -10.90 -8.61
CA GLN A 162 3.29 -11.01 -10.04
C GLN A 162 1.81 -10.83 -10.39
N GLN A 163 0.89 -11.20 -9.50
CA GLN A 163 -0.54 -10.96 -9.69
C GLN A 163 -0.91 -9.47 -9.72
N GLN A 164 -0.07 -8.62 -9.15
CA GLN A 164 -0.19 -7.16 -9.23
C GLN A 164 0.55 -6.56 -10.44
N ASN A 165 1.07 -7.39 -11.37
CA ASN A 165 1.94 -6.99 -12.49
C ASN A 165 3.27 -6.37 -12.05
N LEU A 166 3.74 -6.70 -10.85
CA LEU A 166 5.03 -6.31 -10.31
C LEU A 166 6.03 -7.47 -10.38
N GLN A 167 7.29 -7.14 -10.18
CA GLN A 167 8.38 -8.12 -10.00
C GLN A 167 9.08 -7.84 -8.67
N VAL A 168 9.64 -8.87 -8.07
CA VAL A 168 10.53 -8.69 -6.92
C VAL A 168 11.86 -8.13 -7.43
N GLU A 169 12.24 -6.97 -6.92
CA GLU A 169 13.48 -6.28 -7.27
C GLU A 169 14.55 -6.51 -6.21
N VAL A 170 15.81 -6.59 -6.64
CA VAL A 170 16.97 -6.70 -5.74
C VAL A 170 17.68 -5.36 -5.72
N PRO A 171 17.51 -4.54 -4.67
CA PRO A 171 18.14 -3.24 -4.60
C PRO A 171 19.62 -3.36 -4.22
N ALA A 172 20.39 -2.33 -4.52
CA ALA A 172 21.80 -2.25 -4.12
C ALA A 172 21.97 -1.41 -2.85
N ALA A 173 22.97 -1.74 -2.02
CA ALA A 173 23.34 -0.89 -0.88
C ALA A 173 23.61 0.55 -1.35
N GLY A 174 23.13 1.52 -0.59
CA GLY A 174 23.15 2.95 -0.92
C GLY A 174 21.95 3.45 -1.73
N THR A 175 21.06 2.56 -2.21
CA THR A 175 19.79 3.00 -2.83
C THR A 175 18.96 3.77 -1.80
N GLN A 176 18.30 4.83 -2.27
CA GLN A 176 17.42 5.67 -1.46
C GLN A 176 16.05 5.80 -2.08
N TRP A 177 15.02 5.84 -1.22
CA TRP A 177 13.63 6.04 -1.58
C TRP A 177 13.02 7.12 -0.69
N ALA A 178 12.04 7.84 -1.19
CA ALA A 178 11.21 8.74 -0.40
C ALA A 178 10.01 7.97 0.16
N LEU A 179 9.68 8.17 1.44
CA LEU A 179 8.43 7.74 2.04
C LEU A 179 7.83 8.97 2.73
N GLY A 180 6.91 9.65 2.06
CA GLY A 180 6.48 10.98 2.46
C GLY A 180 7.68 11.94 2.50
N SER A 181 7.87 12.63 3.63
CA SER A 181 9.02 13.51 3.89
C SER A 181 10.28 12.76 4.37
N ALA A 182 10.13 11.47 4.74
CA ALA A 182 11.25 10.65 5.18
C ALA A 182 12.08 10.11 4.01
N THR A 183 13.36 9.84 4.27
CA THR A 183 14.26 9.15 3.33
C THR A 183 14.61 7.78 3.87
N VAL A 184 14.30 6.74 3.10
CA VAL A 184 14.69 5.35 3.38
C VAL A 184 15.97 5.05 2.63
N THR A 185 17.02 4.65 3.32
CA THR A 185 18.32 4.32 2.73
C THR A 185 18.67 2.86 3.00
N MET A 186 19.00 2.10 1.96
CA MET A 186 19.49 0.74 2.11
C MET A 186 20.96 0.74 2.54
N LEU A 187 21.25 0.15 3.68
CA LEU A 187 22.61 0.04 4.24
C LEU A 187 23.28 -1.29 3.88
N GLY A 188 22.51 -2.36 3.69
CA GLY A 188 23.01 -3.71 3.43
C GLY A 188 21.95 -4.59 2.74
N PRO A 189 22.39 -5.75 2.21
CA PRO A 189 23.73 -6.30 2.27
C PRO A 189 24.72 -5.57 1.35
N VAL A 190 25.99 -5.53 1.75
CA VAL A 190 27.08 -4.86 0.99
C VAL A 190 27.91 -5.85 0.17
N ALA A 191 27.67 -7.15 0.35
CA ALA A 191 28.33 -8.25 -0.34
C ALA A 191 27.35 -9.41 -0.54
N GLN A 192 27.79 -10.45 -1.25
CA GLN A 192 27.08 -11.71 -1.28
C GLN A 192 27.51 -12.56 -0.09
N TYR A 193 26.55 -13.25 0.51
CA TYR A 193 26.73 -14.09 1.69
C TYR A 193 26.12 -15.46 1.45
N ASP A 194 26.70 -16.50 2.02
CA ASP A 194 26.19 -17.88 1.93
C ASP A 194 25.05 -18.13 2.93
N ASP A 195 25.08 -17.48 4.09
CA ASP A 195 24.00 -17.56 5.08
C ASP A 195 22.86 -16.61 4.70
N THR A 196 21.64 -17.15 4.70
CA THR A 196 20.44 -16.40 4.32
C THR A 196 20.19 -15.20 5.24
N ASN A 197 20.50 -15.32 6.54
CA ASN A 197 20.36 -14.21 7.49
C ASN A 197 21.30 -13.04 7.14
N ASP A 198 22.51 -13.34 6.70
CA ASP A 198 23.52 -12.33 6.36
C ASP A 198 23.15 -11.58 5.06
N THR A 199 22.21 -12.12 4.26
CA THR A 199 21.69 -11.43 3.07
C THR A 199 20.63 -10.37 3.40
N SER A 200 20.29 -10.18 4.66
CA SER A 200 19.18 -9.30 5.07
C SER A 200 19.35 -7.88 4.56
N ILE A 201 18.28 -7.36 3.95
CA ILE A 201 18.17 -5.92 3.67
C ILE A 201 18.16 -5.16 4.99
N VAL A 202 19.03 -4.19 5.13
CA VAL A 202 19.09 -3.30 6.30
C VAL A 202 18.75 -1.89 5.84
N LEU A 203 17.77 -1.28 6.49
CA LEU A 203 17.29 0.06 6.16
C LEU A 203 17.61 1.06 7.27
N ARG A 204 17.90 2.29 6.88
CA ARG A 204 17.92 3.48 7.74
C ARG A 204 16.83 4.41 7.23
N ILE A 205 16.07 4.98 8.16
CA ILE A 205 15.01 5.95 7.88
C ILE A 205 15.37 7.25 8.59
N ASP A 206 15.42 8.36 7.85
CA ASP A 206 15.75 9.71 8.31
C ASP A 206 14.63 10.69 8.03
#